data_c662928a5b66551fa3659df0b87facab
#
_entry.id   c662928a5b66551fa3659df0b87facab
#
_cell.length_a   1.000
_cell.length_b   1.000
_cell.length_c   1.000
_cell.angle_alpha   90.00
_cell.angle_beta   90.00
_cell.angle_gamma   90.00
#
_symmetry.space_group_name_H-M   'P 1'
#
loop_
_entity.id
_entity.type
_entity.pdbx_description
1 polymer ?
#
loop_
_entity_poly.entity_id
_entity_poly.type
_entity_poly.pdbx_seq_one_letter_code
_entity_poly.pdbx_strand_id
1 'polypeptide(L)'
;MVQIVSVINFKGGVGKTTCAIEIAVSLARHYGRRTLLVDLDPQASATFYVMEQEHWKWWRTARGTTYDLFEQSGGDFPVRRAIVTDILQEKATVPGFDLLPSNPDLVDVDLRLTDFVGHAILQRYFDQISQEYDYIICDCPPNFNPVTKNSI
;
A
#
# COMPACT_ATOMS: atom_id res chain seq x y z
N MET A 1 4.79 -18.48 -2.26
CA MET A 1 5.64 -17.27 -2.46
C MET A 1 4.67 -16.15 -2.82
N VAL A 2 4.69 -15.04 -2.10
CA VAL A 2 3.85 -13.87 -2.38
C VAL A 2 4.20 -13.29 -3.75
N GLN A 3 3.19 -12.81 -4.49
CA GLN A 3 3.38 -12.10 -5.75
C GLN A 3 3.21 -10.61 -5.49
N ILE A 4 4.21 -9.80 -5.85
CA ILE A 4 4.17 -8.34 -5.75
C ILE A 4 3.89 -7.78 -7.14
N VAL A 5 2.88 -6.91 -7.25
CA VAL A 5 2.44 -6.30 -8.51
C VAL A 5 2.37 -4.80 -8.33
N SER A 6 3.18 -4.04 -9.07
CA SER A 6 3.19 -2.58 -9.04
C SER A 6 2.43 -2.00 -10.23
N VAL A 7 1.42 -1.18 -9.94
CA VAL A 7 0.63 -0.47 -10.95
C VAL A 7 1.24 0.90 -11.20
N ILE A 8 1.96 1.04 -12.31
CA ILE A 8 2.78 2.21 -12.63
C ILE A 8 2.37 2.81 -13.97
N ASN A 9 2.23 4.13 -14.03
CA ASN A 9 2.09 4.89 -15.26
C ASN A 9 2.45 6.36 -15.00
N PHE A 10 3.30 6.95 -15.84
CA PHE A 10 3.74 8.36 -15.71
C PHE A 10 2.62 9.37 -15.99
N LYS A 11 1.59 8.98 -16.72
CA LYS A 11 0.46 9.87 -17.02
C LYS A 11 -0.55 9.83 -15.88
N GLY A 12 -0.89 11.01 -15.36
CA GLY A 12 -1.98 11.16 -14.39
C GLY A 12 -3.35 10.91 -15.02
N GLY A 13 -4.32 10.49 -14.21
CA GLY A 13 -5.71 10.35 -14.65
C GLY A 13 -6.01 9.17 -15.58
N VAL A 14 -5.10 8.21 -15.74
CA VAL A 14 -5.27 7.04 -16.65
C VAL A 14 -5.90 5.82 -15.97
N GLY A 15 -6.34 5.95 -14.72
CA GLY A 15 -7.02 4.86 -13.99
C GLY A 15 -6.10 3.89 -13.25
N LYS A 16 -4.85 4.26 -12.90
CA LYS A 16 -3.94 3.42 -12.10
C LYS A 16 -4.60 2.94 -10.80
N THR A 17 -5.01 3.87 -9.98
CA THR A 17 -5.69 3.61 -8.70
C THR A 17 -6.92 2.73 -8.87
N THR A 18 -7.75 3.02 -9.86
CA THR A 18 -8.92 2.18 -10.17
C THR A 18 -8.50 0.76 -10.52
N CYS A 19 -7.49 0.60 -11.39
CA CYS A 19 -6.97 -0.73 -11.73
C CYS A 19 -6.40 -1.46 -10.51
N ALA A 20 -5.64 -0.78 -9.65
CA ALA A 20 -5.07 -1.39 -8.44
C ALA A 20 -6.16 -1.91 -7.50
N ILE A 21 -7.18 -1.08 -7.23
CA ILE A 21 -8.32 -1.45 -6.39
C ILE A 21 -9.10 -2.62 -7.01
N GLU A 22 -9.44 -2.55 -8.31
CA GLU A 22 -10.21 -3.60 -8.99
C GLU A 22 -9.46 -4.94 -9.05
N ILE A 23 -8.14 -4.91 -9.22
CA ILE A 23 -7.30 -6.11 -9.13
C ILE A 23 -7.37 -6.69 -7.71
N ALA A 24 -7.20 -5.86 -6.67
CA ALA A 24 -7.25 -6.32 -5.28
C ALA A 24 -8.62 -6.91 -4.93
N VAL A 25 -9.72 -6.23 -5.28
CA VAL A 25 -11.10 -6.70 -5.11
C VAL A 25 -11.32 -8.03 -5.84
N SER A 26 -10.89 -8.11 -7.10
CA SER A 26 -11.08 -9.28 -7.93
C SER A 26 -10.35 -10.50 -7.37
N LEU A 27 -9.10 -10.34 -6.98
CA LEU A 27 -8.29 -11.41 -6.39
C LEU A 27 -8.91 -11.91 -5.08
N ALA A 28 -9.35 -11.01 -4.21
CA ALA A 28 -9.98 -11.39 -2.95
C ALA A 28 -11.35 -12.05 -3.15
N ARG A 29 -12.27 -11.39 -3.87
CA ARG A 29 -13.67 -11.82 -3.97
C ARG A 29 -13.91 -12.96 -4.93
N HIS A 30 -13.26 -12.96 -6.10
CA HIS A 30 -13.52 -13.97 -7.14
C HIS A 30 -12.55 -15.14 -7.07
N TYR A 31 -11.34 -14.93 -6.59
CA TYR A 31 -10.31 -15.97 -6.55
C TYR A 31 -9.94 -16.42 -5.14
N GLY A 32 -10.55 -15.84 -4.10
CA GLY A 32 -10.29 -16.20 -2.70
C GLY A 32 -8.83 -16.02 -2.27
N ARG A 33 -8.12 -15.04 -2.87
CA ARG A 33 -6.71 -14.79 -2.57
C ARG A 33 -6.56 -13.78 -1.44
N ARG A 34 -5.66 -14.07 -0.52
CA ARG A 34 -5.28 -13.12 0.53
C ARG A 34 -4.50 -12.00 -0.13
N THR A 35 -5.09 -10.82 -0.19
CA THR A 35 -4.57 -9.69 -0.98
C THR A 35 -4.39 -8.46 -0.12
N LEU A 36 -3.21 -7.83 -0.22
CA LEU A 36 -2.89 -6.55 0.38
C LEU A 36 -2.80 -5.49 -0.71
N LEU A 37 -3.56 -4.41 -0.59
CA LEU A 37 -3.39 -3.19 -1.38
C LEU A 37 -2.49 -2.23 -0.60
N VAL A 38 -1.42 -1.76 -1.22
CA VAL A 38 -0.46 -0.80 -0.66
C VAL A 38 -0.56 0.49 -1.46
N ASP A 39 -1.02 1.57 -0.81
CA ASP A 39 -1.12 2.89 -1.43
C ASP A 39 0.19 3.66 -1.21
N LEU A 40 0.94 3.89 -2.29
CA LEU A 40 2.23 4.58 -2.31
C LEU A 40 2.13 6.00 -2.88
N ASP A 41 0.93 6.43 -3.31
CA ASP A 41 0.74 7.79 -3.82
C ASP A 41 0.49 8.76 -2.66
N PRO A 42 1.29 9.84 -2.51
CA PRO A 42 1.03 10.89 -1.52
C PRO A 42 -0.36 11.52 -1.62
N GLN A 43 -1.01 11.44 -2.79
CA GLN A 43 -2.40 11.87 -2.95
C GLN A 43 -3.40 10.97 -2.21
N ALA A 44 -2.97 9.78 -1.76
CA ALA A 44 -3.77 8.83 -0.99
C ALA A 44 -5.10 8.46 -1.67
N SER A 45 -5.11 8.38 -3.00
CA SER A 45 -6.33 8.18 -3.78
C SER A 45 -6.96 6.81 -3.55
N ALA A 46 -6.16 5.74 -3.47
CA ALA A 46 -6.66 4.40 -3.15
C ALA A 46 -7.18 4.35 -1.71
N THR A 47 -6.45 4.96 -0.79
CA THR A 47 -6.82 5.05 0.63
C THR A 47 -8.20 5.69 0.81
N PHE A 48 -8.40 6.90 0.27
CA PHE A 48 -9.67 7.63 0.43
C PHE A 48 -10.82 7.10 -0.43
N TYR A 49 -10.54 6.23 -1.39
CA TYR A 49 -11.59 5.52 -2.11
C TYR A 49 -12.26 4.44 -1.24
N VAL A 50 -11.51 3.80 -0.34
CA VAL A 50 -11.98 2.65 0.43
C VAL A 50 -12.07 2.88 1.94
N MET A 51 -11.57 4.01 2.44
CA MET A 51 -11.51 4.36 3.85
C MET A 51 -12.00 5.78 4.09
N GLU A 52 -12.88 5.96 5.07
CA GLU A 52 -13.36 7.28 5.45
C GLU A 52 -12.25 8.16 6.03
N GLN A 53 -12.26 9.45 5.69
CA GLN A 53 -11.22 10.39 6.08
C GLN A 53 -11.05 10.53 7.60
N GLU A 54 -12.13 10.50 8.37
CA GLU A 54 -12.07 10.57 9.83
C GLU A 54 -11.43 9.31 10.43
N HIS A 55 -11.76 8.12 9.89
CA HIS A 55 -11.12 6.87 10.29
C HIS A 55 -9.62 6.90 9.96
N TRP A 56 -9.25 7.38 8.76
CA TRP A 56 -7.85 7.54 8.35
C TRP A 56 -7.07 8.49 9.27
N LYS A 57 -7.64 9.64 9.70
CA LYS A 57 -6.99 10.57 10.62
C LYS A 57 -6.61 9.90 11.95
N TRP A 58 -7.50 9.12 12.50
CA TRP A 58 -7.23 8.34 13.69
C TRP A 58 -6.17 7.25 13.41
N TRP A 59 -6.34 6.53 12.29
CA TRP A 59 -5.46 5.41 11.93
C TRP A 59 -4.00 5.85 11.76
N ARG A 60 -3.74 6.91 11.00
CA ARG A 60 -2.38 7.42 10.77
C ARG A 60 -1.65 7.73 12.08
N THR A 61 -2.35 8.23 13.08
CA THR A 61 -1.76 8.60 14.38
C THR A 61 -1.60 7.40 15.30
N ALA A 62 -2.60 6.52 15.34
CA ALA A 62 -2.66 5.41 16.28
C ALA A 62 -1.94 4.15 15.77
N ARG A 63 -1.92 3.93 14.45
CA ARG A 63 -1.47 2.68 13.82
C ARG A 63 -0.29 2.86 12.88
N GLY A 64 -0.26 3.94 12.11
CA GLY A 64 0.73 4.25 11.08
C GLY A 64 0.22 4.03 9.66
N THR A 65 1.06 4.33 8.69
CA THR A 65 0.80 4.33 7.25
C THR A 65 2.05 3.91 6.49
N THR A 66 2.02 3.93 5.16
CA THR A 66 3.21 3.71 4.32
C THR A 66 4.35 4.70 4.64
N TYR A 67 4.02 5.92 5.08
CA TYR A 67 5.02 6.91 5.51
C TYR A 67 5.93 6.37 6.62
N ASP A 68 5.36 5.70 7.63
CA ASP A 68 6.10 5.18 8.78
C ASP A 68 7.11 4.09 8.39
N LEU A 69 6.83 3.33 7.32
CA LEU A 69 7.75 2.33 6.77
C LEU A 69 9.04 3.00 6.25
N PHE A 70 8.90 4.13 5.59
CA PHE A 70 10.04 4.86 5.06
C PHE A 70 10.78 5.67 6.13
N GLU A 71 10.08 6.24 7.10
CA GLU A 71 10.69 6.93 8.25
C GLU A 71 11.52 5.95 9.09
N GLN A 72 11.04 4.73 9.29
CA GLN A 72 11.72 3.68 10.03
C GLN A 72 12.34 2.64 9.07
N SER A 73 13.15 3.13 8.14
CA SER A 73 13.72 2.37 7.02
C SER A 73 14.59 1.17 7.41
N GLY A 74 14.91 1.02 8.69
CA GLY A 74 15.62 -0.14 9.26
C GLY A 74 14.79 -1.44 9.26
N GLY A 75 13.48 -1.36 9.06
CA GLY A 75 12.57 -2.52 9.13
C GLY A 75 12.02 -2.77 10.54
N ASP A 76 12.20 -1.84 11.46
CA ASP A 76 11.79 -1.98 12.86
C ASP A 76 10.33 -1.61 13.12
N PHE A 77 9.68 -0.92 12.16
CA PHE A 77 8.27 -0.60 12.28
C PHE A 77 7.42 -1.88 12.17
N PRO A 78 6.48 -2.13 13.09
CA PRO A 78 5.62 -3.32 13.02
C PRO A 78 4.56 -3.14 11.92
N VAL A 79 4.89 -3.50 10.67
CA VAL A 79 4.07 -3.24 9.47
C VAL A 79 2.61 -3.73 9.63
N ARG A 80 2.39 -4.87 10.30
CA ARG A 80 1.04 -5.41 10.57
C ARG A 80 0.15 -4.44 11.34
N ARG A 81 0.75 -3.55 12.15
CA ARG A 81 0.01 -2.54 12.91
C ARG A 81 -0.66 -1.51 12.01
N ALA A 82 -0.04 -1.18 10.89
CA ALA A 82 -0.55 -0.21 9.93
C ALA A 82 -1.56 -0.79 8.93
N ILE A 83 -1.69 -2.12 8.85
CA ILE A 83 -2.60 -2.77 7.91
C ILE A 83 -4.04 -2.72 8.45
N VAL A 84 -4.94 -2.17 7.65
CA VAL A 84 -6.40 -2.22 7.85
C VAL A 84 -6.91 -3.50 7.21
N THR A 85 -7.54 -4.36 7.98
CA THR A 85 -7.99 -5.67 7.50
C THR A 85 -9.43 -5.63 7.00
N ASP A 86 -9.75 -6.52 6.07
CA ASP A 86 -11.11 -6.80 5.58
C ASP A 86 -11.85 -5.59 4.99
N ILE A 87 -11.16 -4.80 4.19
CA ILE A 87 -11.77 -3.71 3.43
C ILE A 87 -12.87 -4.26 2.51
N LEU A 88 -14.02 -3.56 2.46
CA LEU A 88 -15.20 -3.92 1.67
C LEU A 88 -15.87 -5.24 2.08
N GLN A 89 -15.63 -5.73 3.28
CA GLN A 89 -16.38 -6.84 3.83
C GLN A 89 -17.78 -6.39 4.27
N GLU A 90 -18.75 -6.49 3.37
CA GLU A 90 -20.16 -6.14 3.67
C GLU A 90 -20.86 -7.23 4.50
N LYS A 91 -20.43 -8.47 4.37
CA LYS A 91 -20.93 -9.64 5.12
C LYS A 91 -19.78 -10.62 5.33
N ALA A 92 -19.78 -11.30 6.48
CA ALA A 92 -18.74 -12.27 6.87
C ALA A 92 -18.49 -13.42 5.88
N THR A 93 -19.29 -13.55 4.83
CA THR A 93 -19.20 -14.63 3.83
C THR A 93 -18.39 -14.25 2.58
N VAL A 94 -18.05 -12.98 2.39
CA VAL A 94 -17.30 -12.54 1.20
C VAL A 94 -15.97 -11.95 1.66
N PRO A 95 -14.83 -12.55 1.31
CA PRO A 95 -13.52 -12.02 1.70
C PRO A 95 -13.32 -10.59 1.19
N GLY A 96 -12.85 -9.72 2.04
CA GLY A 96 -12.30 -8.43 1.66
C GLY A 96 -10.82 -8.55 1.28
N PHE A 97 -10.21 -7.43 0.95
CA PHE A 97 -8.77 -7.30 0.89
C PHE A 97 -8.28 -6.42 2.05
N ASP A 98 -6.99 -6.48 2.33
CA ASP A 98 -6.36 -5.63 3.34
C ASP A 98 -5.75 -4.39 2.70
N LEU A 99 -5.67 -3.29 3.45
CA LEU A 99 -5.11 -2.01 2.99
C LEU A 99 -3.95 -1.57 3.88
N LEU A 100 -2.83 -1.24 3.27
CA LEU A 100 -1.79 -0.42 3.89
C LEU A 100 -1.96 1.02 3.37
N PRO A 101 -2.52 1.94 4.19
CA PRO A 101 -2.94 3.25 3.73
C PRO A 101 -1.77 4.19 3.51
N SER A 102 -1.93 5.12 2.57
CA SER A 102 -0.98 6.19 2.29
C SER A 102 -1.08 7.35 3.27
N ASN A 103 -0.08 8.25 3.16
CA ASN A 103 -0.02 9.52 3.89
C ASN A 103 0.54 10.61 2.97
N PRO A 104 -0.06 11.81 2.90
CA PRO A 104 0.49 12.94 2.16
C PRO A 104 1.94 13.30 2.51
N ASP A 105 2.37 13.01 3.74
CA ASP A 105 3.74 13.25 4.20
C ASP A 105 4.79 12.40 3.44
N LEU A 106 4.37 11.42 2.62
CA LEU A 106 5.25 10.68 1.69
C LEU A 106 6.02 11.60 0.71
N VAL A 107 5.51 12.80 0.44
CA VAL A 107 6.23 13.81 -0.34
C VAL A 107 7.58 14.14 0.30
N ASP A 108 7.65 14.25 1.62
CA ASP A 108 8.87 14.56 2.36
C ASP A 108 9.88 13.39 2.32
N VAL A 109 9.38 12.17 2.25
CA VAL A 109 10.21 10.97 2.08
C VAL A 109 10.93 11.00 0.73
N ASP A 110 10.20 11.29 -0.34
CA ASP A 110 10.78 11.37 -1.69
C ASP A 110 11.91 12.39 -1.80
N LEU A 111 11.80 13.50 -1.08
CA LEU A 111 12.83 14.55 -1.05
C LEU A 111 14.10 14.14 -0.26
N ARG A 112 13.97 13.21 0.68
CA ARG A 112 15.06 12.77 1.56
C ARG A 112 15.78 11.52 1.10
N LEU A 113 15.07 10.61 0.42
CA LEU A 113 15.66 9.39 -0.11
C LEU A 113 16.51 9.70 -1.33
N THR A 114 17.81 9.52 -1.21
CA THR A 114 18.69 9.47 -2.37
C THR A 114 18.61 8.11 -3.04
N ASP A 115 18.79 8.05 -4.37
CA ASP A 115 18.62 6.86 -5.21
C ASP A 115 19.33 5.58 -4.70
N PHE A 116 20.32 5.70 -3.83
CA PHE A 116 21.16 4.57 -3.42
C PHE A 116 20.67 3.83 -2.15
N VAL A 117 19.90 4.47 -1.28
CA VAL A 117 19.53 3.90 0.04
C VAL A 117 18.12 3.29 0.02
N GLY A 118 17.30 3.66 -0.96
CA GLY A 118 15.87 3.41 -0.94
C GLY A 118 15.38 2.06 -1.48
N HIS A 119 16.16 1.34 -2.27
CA HIS A 119 15.66 0.21 -3.09
C HIS A 119 15.24 -1.07 -2.35
N ALA A 120 15.37 -1.16 -1.05
CA ALA A 120 15.02 -2.38 -0.31
C ALA A 120 14.15 -2.13 0.92
N ILE A 121 13.60 -0.93 1.10
CA ILE A 121 12.82 -0.61 2.30
C ILE A 121 11.53 -1.42 2.31
N LEU A 122 10.72 -1.33 1.25
CA LEU A 122 9.46 -2.07 1.17
C LEU A 122 9.67 -3.58 1.16
N GLN A 123 10.72 -4.06 0.48
CA GLN A 123 11.04 -5.49 0.45
C GLN A 123 11.20 -6.06 1.87
N ARG A 124 11.93 -5.36 2.75
CA ARG A 124 12.13 -5.78 4.15
C ARG A 124 10.81 -5.92 4.91
N TYR A 125 9.86 -5.01 4.67
CA TYR A 125 8.54 -5.08 5.29
C TYR A 125 7.66 -6.15 4.66
N PHE A 126 7.71 -6.30 3.34
CA PHE A 126 6.95 -7.34 2.64
C PHE A 126 7.42 -8.74 3.00
N ASP A 127 8.73 -8.93 3.24
CA ASP A 127 9.27 -10.21 3.72
C ASP A 127 8.67 -10.62 5.07
N GLN A 128 8.42 -9.65 5.98
CA GLN A 128 7.83 -9.92 7.29
C GLN A 128 6.39 -10.44 7.22
N ILE A 129 5.66 -10.12 6.14
CA ILE A 129 4.25 -10.49 5.93
C ILE A 129 4.04 -11.45 4.75
N SER A 130 5.12 -11.91 4.13
CA SER A 130 5.10 -12.73 2.90
C SER A 130 4.33 -14.05 3.01
N GLN A 131 4.16 -14.57 4.22
CA GLN A 131 3.38 -15.80 4.49
C GLN A 131 1.88 -15.53 4.70
N GLU A 132 1.50 -14.26 4.88
CA GLU A 132 0.13 -13.86 5.15
C GLU A 132 -0.66 -13.57 3.89
N TYR A 133 0.03 -13.20 2.80
CA TYR A 133 -0.59 -12.77 1.55
C TYR A 133 -0.16 -13.65 0.37
N ASP A 134 -1.10 -13.83 -0.57
CA ASP A 134 -0.83 -14.43 -1.88
C ASP A 134 -0.40 -13.34 -2.88
N TYR A 135 -0.97 -12.12 -2.73
CA TYR A 135 -0.69 -10.95 -3.57
C TYR A 135 -0.51 -9.68 -2.74
N ILE A 136 0.46 -8.86 -3.14
CA ILE A 136 0.63 -7.47 -2.69
C ILE A 136 0.54 -6.58 -3.93
N ILE A 137 -0.47 -5.71 -3.97
CA ILE A 137 -0.73 -4.78 -5.09
C ILE A 137 -0.31 -3.39 -4.66
N CYS A 138 0.66 -2.79 -5.34
CA CYS A 138 1.15 -1.44 -5.06
C CYS A 138 0.52 -0.43 -6.04
N ASP A 139 -0.27 0.53 -5.52
CA ASP A 139 -0.72 1.69 -6.28
C ASP A 139 0.34 2.77 -6.19
N CYS A 140 1.00 3.06 -7.31
CA CYS A 140 2.16 3.94 -7.38
C CYS A 140 1.81 5.34 -7.89
N PRO A 141 2.51 6.41 -7.45
CA PRO A 141 2.34 7.75 -7.96
C PRO A 141 2.73 7.84 -9.46
N PRO A 142 2.33 8.92 -10.18
CA PRO A 142 2.61 9.09 -11.61
C PRO A 142 4.05 9.57 -11.87
N ASN A 143 5.02 9.05 -11.14
CA ASN A 143 6.44 9.38 -11.29
C ASN A 143 7.31 8.17 -10.92
N PHE A 144 8.59 8.23 -11.25
CA PHE A 144 9.57 7.18 -10.95
C PHE A 144 10.51 7.63 -9.82
N ASN A 145 9.90 8.06 -8.73
CA ASN A 145 10.59 8.50 -7.52
C ASN A 145 11.13 7.33 -6.68
N PRO A 146 11.91 7.58 -5.60
CA PRO A 146 12.42 6.55 -4.72
C PRO A 146 11.33 5.65 -4.11
N VAL A 147 10.16 6.18 -3.76
CA VAL A 147 9.03 5.39 -3.23
C VAL A 147 8.53 4.39 -4.29
N THR A 148 8.31 4.84 -5.54
CA THR A 148 7.93 3.96 -6.65
C THR A 148 8.99 2.89 -6.94
N LYS A 149 10.27 3.26 -6.94
CA LYS A 149 11.39 2.32 -7.15
C LYS A 149 11.43 1.20 -6.10
N ASN A 150 10.98 1.47 -4.89
CA ASN A 150 10.88 0.47 -3.84
C ASN A 150 9.80 -0.60 -4.07
N SER A 151 8.83 -0.34 -4.96
CA SER A 151 7.73 -1.27 -5.26
C SER A 151 8.07 -2.26 -6.38
N ILE A 152 9.22 -2.11 -6.99
CA ILE A 152 9.72 -2.91 -8.11
C ILE A 152 10.84 -3.82 -7.62
#